data_8f0abdb4565c7f7a08e29c332fdb1f60
#
_entry.id   8f0abdb4565c7f7a08e29c332fdb1f60
#
_cell.length_a   1.000
_cell.length_b   1.000
_cell.length_c   1.000
_cell.angle_alpha   90.00
_cell.angle_beta   90.00
_cell.angle_gamma   90.00
#
_symmetry.space_group_name_H-M   'P 1'
#
loop_
_entity.id
_entity.type
_entity.pdbx_description
1 polymer ?
#
loop_
_entity_poly.entity_id
_entity_poly.type
_entity_poly.pdbx_seq_one_letter_code
_entity_poly.pdbx_strand_id
1 'polypeptide(L)'
;MVSCENIVEREKLEKSVYLHGMVPVEYIGKPDDARKDLPVQILGKDVQVIDMTHGFGAMVPLWPYAVADVKEERIRYHAQARVETAMIQNHNMHVSTHCDTPIHVEEGYPNLDEVPISHYMGKGVVLDIPKGKWGVVGAEDLEKAEPSIEQDDIVIVHSGWHKFWGDSMKYYAYAPGLYKEAADWLVKKKVKAAGLDCQAIDHPLGTRIAQPPPLMPWLMEEYKLETGHDVYQDFPYWEPTTRILTSHGIPNWENVGGDIDKALGKRCTIIGVPVKWIGGDGSPVRLMAIIEKK
;
A
#
# COMPACT_ATOMS: atom_id res chain seq x y z
N MET A 1 -4.99 4.83 30.68
CA MET A 1 -3.77 4.00 30.47
C MET A 1 -3.39 3.38 31.78
N VAL A 2 -3.59 2.08 31.95
CA VAL A 2 -2.93 1.36 33.05
C VAL A 2 -1.54 1.08 32.51
N SER A 3 -0.54 1.81 33.01
CA SER A 3 0.85 1.56 32.63
C SER A 3 1.21 0.13 33.08
N CYS A 4 2.05 -0.54 32.29
CA CYS A 4 2.63 -1.83 32.65
C CYS A 4 3.59 -1.75 33.85
N GLU A 5 3.49 -0.73 34.67
CA GLU A 5 4.47 -0.36 35.69
C GLU A 5 4.32 -1.14 37.02
N ASN A 6 3.30 -1.99 37.17
CA ASN A 6 3.16 -2.63 38.46
C ASN A 6 3.22 -4.15 38.40
N ILE A 7 4.42 -4.69 38.20
CA ILE A 7 4.75 -6.10 38.54
C ILE A 7 4.28 -6.43 39.99
N VAL A 8 4.46 -5.49 40.92
CA VAL A 8 4.05 -5.63 42.33
C VAL A 8 2.53 -5.69 42.47
N GLU A 9 1.76 -4.91 41.70
CA GLU A 9 0.30 -5.03 41.72
C GLU A 9 -0.18 -6.32 41.05
N ARG A 10 0.56 -6.80 40.05
CA ARG A 10 0.27 -8.07 39.41
C ARG A 10 0.45 -9.26 40.35
N GLU A 11 1.51 -9.29 41.14
CA GLU A 11 1.73 -10.31 42.16
C GLU A 11 0.63 -10.31 43.25
N LYS A 12 0.10 -9.13 43.59
CA LYS A 12 -1.04 -9.02 44.51
C LYS A 12 -2.33 -9.53 43.87
N LEU A 13 -2.55 -9.27 42.59
CA LEU A 13 -3.70 -9.74 41.85
C LEU A 13 -3.67 -11.24 41.59
N GLU A 14 -2.49 -11.86 41.50
CA GLU A 14 -2.34 -13.32 41.33
C GLU A 14 -2.88 -14.11 42.53
N LYS A 15 -2.92 -13.48 43.72
CA LYS A 15 -3.51 -14.05 44.92
C LYS A 15 -5.01 -13.80 45.07
N SER A 16 -5.62 -13.12 44.11
CA SER A 16 -7.04 -12.81 44.14
C SER A 16 -7.88 -13.86 43.41
N VAL A 17 -9.09 -14.06 43.87
CA VAL A 17 -10.07 -14.97 43.24
C VAL A 17 -10.35 -14.59 41.76
N TYR A 18 -10.07 -13.36 41.37
CA TYR A 18 -10.28 -12.84 40.02
C TYR A 18 -9.25 -13.30 38.98
N LEU A 19 -8.13 -13.87 39.44
CA LEU A 19 -7.09 -14.45 38.57
C LEU A 19 -7.15 -15.97 38.50
N HIS A 20 -8.19 -16.58 39.02
CA HIS A 20 -8.37 -18.03 38.95
C HIS A 20 -8.39 -18.48 37.48
N GLY A 21 -7.51 -19.42 37.13
CA GLY A 21 -7.34 -19.91 35.76
C GLY A 21 -6.42 -19.07 34.85
N MET A 22 -5.87 -17.96 35.33
CA MET A 22 -4.83 -17.20 34.62
C MET A 22 -3.50 -17.95 34.63
N VAL A 23 -2.79 -17.88 33.53
CA VAL A 23 -1.44 -18.43 33.42
C VAL A 23 -0.49 -17.69 34.37
N PRO A 24 0.28 -18.38 35.25
CA PRO A 24 1.27 -17.75 36.11
C PRO A 24 2.28 -16.90 35.32
N VAL A 25 2.78 -15.82 35.98
CA VAL A 25 3.65 -14.83 35.33
C VAL A 25 4.94 -15.43 34.77
N GLU A 26 5.48 -16.44 35.43
CA GLU A 26 6.69 -17.14 35.04
C GLU A 26 6.57 -17.86 33.68
N TYR A 27 5.35 -18.15 33.23
CA TYR A 27 5.09 -18.74 31.90
C TYR A 27 4.83 -17.69 30.81
N ILE A 28 4.81 -16.41 31.15
CA ILE A 28 4.55 -15.33 30.20
C ILE A 28 5.88 -14.77 29.72
N GLY A 29 6.08 -14.78 28.40
CA GLY A 29 7.25 -14.20 27.74
C GLY A 29 7.38 -12.68 27.96
N LYS A 30 8.55 -12.15 27.73
CA LYS A 30 8.81 -10.70 27.84
C LYS A 30 8.31 -9.98 26.58
N PRO A 31 7.85 -8.72 26.70
CA PRO A 31 7.42 -7.93 25.55
C PRO A 31 8.46 -7.83 24.43
N ASP A 32 9.75 -7.76 24.79
CA ASP A 32 10.84 -7.65 23.82
C ASP A 32 11.08 -8.95 23.03
N ASP A 33 10.65 -10.11 23.53
CA ASP A 33 10.76 -11.36 22.79
C ASP A 33 9.89 -11.35 21.52
N ALA A 34 8.73 -10.69 21.59
CA ALA A 34 7.83 -10.53 20.44
C ALA A 34 8.33 -9.48 19.42
N ARG A 35 9.33 -8.66 19.77
CA ARG A 35 9.91 -7.63 18.90
C ARG A 35 11.17 -8.08 18.17
N LYS A 36 11.68 -9.26 18.50
CA LYS A 36 12.90 -9.79 17.86
C LYS A 36 12.62 -10.20 16.44
N ASP A 37 13.49 -9.76 15.53
CA ASP A 37 13.54 -10.33 14.19
C ASP A 37 13.97 -11.81 14.27
N LEU A 38 13.22 -12.65 13.59
CA LEU A 38 13.52 -14.07 13.50
C LEU A 38 14.05 -14.39 12.09
N PRO A 39 14.98 -15.36 11.97
CA PRO A 39 15.40 -15.87 10.67
C PRO A 39 14.20 -16.37 9.89
N VAL A 40 14.12 -16.01 8.60
CA VAL A 40 13.05 -16.46 7.72
C VAL A 40 13.64 -17.40 6.67
N GLN A 41 13.02 -18.58 6.56
CA GLN A 41 13.31 -19.53 5.49
C GLN A 41 12.05 -19.74 4.65
N ILE A 42 12.22 -19.71 3.32
CA ILE A 42 11.15 -20.03 2.37
C ILE A 42 11.68 -21.14 1.44
N LEU A 43 10.95 -22.24 1.37
CA LEU A 43 11.35 -23.44 0.61
C LEU A 43 12.79 -23.89 0.91
N GLY A 44 13.20 -23.82 2.19
CA GLY A 44 14.53 -24.25 2.67
C GLY A 44 15.66 -23.26 2.39
N LYS A 45 15.37 -22.07 1.86
CA LYS A 45 16.36 -21.02 1.59
C LYS A 45 16.23 -19.88 2.60
N ASP A 46 17.37 -19.41 3.11
CA ASP A 46 17.41 -18.21 3.93
C ASP A 46 17.09 -16.98 3.07
N VAL A 47 16.16 -16.16 3.53
CA VAL A 47 15.70 -14.98 2.80
C VAL A 47 15.75 -13.72 3.66
N GLN A 48 15.85 -12.58 2.98
CA GLN A 48 15.55 -11.27 3.55
C GLN A 48 14.14 -10.89 3.12
N VAL A 49 13.30 -10.55 4.08
CA VAL A 49 11.98 -9.96 3.83
C VAL A 49 12.07 -8.46 4.02
N ILE A 50 11.63 -7.71 3.02
CA ILE A 50 11.57 -6.24 3.03
C ILE A 50 10.10 -5.85 3.02
N ASP A 51 9.65 -5.19 4.07
CA ASP A 51 8.29 -4.69 4.20
C ASP A 51 8.15 -3.36 3.45
N MET A 52 7.37 -3.35 2.38
CA MET A 52 7.13 -2.18 1.53
C MET A 52 5.77 -1.54 1.82
N THR A 53 5.33 -1.57 3.09
CA THR A 53 3.99 -1.15 3.50
C THR A 53 4.04 0.08 4.37
N HIS A 54 3.23 1.08 4.08
CA HIS A 54 2.90 2.13 5.04
C HIS A 54 1.97 1.60 6.13
N GLY A 55 2.06 2.17 7.34
CA GLY A 55 1.17 1.79 8.44
C GLY A 55 -0.29 2.06 8.11
N PHE A 56 -1.17 1.13 8.49
CA PHE A 56 -2.62 1.28 8.42
C PHE A 56 -3.18 1.64 9.80
N GLY A 57 -4.09 2.61 9.88
CA GLY A 57 -4.74 3.01 11.14
C GLY A 57 -5.38 4.38 11.04
N ALA A 58 -5.88 4.88 12.17
CA ALA A 58 -6.34 6.25 12.28
C ALA A 58 -5.17 7.24 12.03
N MET A 59 -5.48 8.41 11.52
CA MET A 59 -4.51 9.48 11.22
C MET A 59 -3.56 9.23 10.04
N VAL A 60 -3.80 8.20 9.23
CA VAL A 60 -3.08 8.04 7.95
C VAL A 60 -3.61 9.03 6.91
N PRO A 61 -2.79 9.44 5.94
CA PRO A 61 -3.28 10.25 4.83
C PRO A 61 -4.43 9.53 4.09
N LEU A 62 -5.51 10.26 3.85
CA LEU A 62 -6.68 9.77 3.11
C LEU A 62 -6.79 10.51 1.79
N TRP A 63 -7.39 9.85 0.81
CA TRP A 63 -7.75 10.50 -0.44
C TRP A 63 -8.53 11.79 -0.16
N PRO A 64 -8.19 12.92 -0.79
CA PRO A 64 -8.83 14.20 -0.51
C PRO A 64 -10.34 14.10 -0.60
N TYR A 65 -11.02 14.59 0.46
CA TYR A 65 -12.48 14.55 0.60
C TYR A 65 -13.09 13.13 0.58
N ALA A 66 -12.30 12.10 0.91
CA ALA A 66 -12.86 10.78 1.17
C ALA A 66 -13.90 10.86 2.30
N VAL A 67 -15.08 10.32 2.03
CA VAL A 67 -16.22 10.37 2.96
C VAL A 67 -15.99 9.46 4.17
N ALA A 68 -15.14 8.46 4.03
CA ALA A 68 -14.89 7.45 5.05
C ALA A 68 -13.51 7.62 5.66
N ASP A 69 -13.48 7.98 6.91
CA ASP A 69 -12.31 7.98 7.77
C ASP A 69 -12.03 6.58 8.31
N VAL A 70 -10.80 6.29 8.72
CA VAL A 70 -10.49 5.10 9.49
C VAL A 70 -10.83 5.37 10.94
N LYS A 71 -11.87 4.71 11.44
CA LYS A 71 -12.27 4.79 12.83
C LYS A 71 -11.92 3.50 13.56
N GLU A 72 -10.97 3.58 14.46
CA GLU A 72 -10.55 2.49 15.31
C GLU A 72 -11.11 2.68 16.72
N GLU A 73 -11.71 1.64 17.29
CA GLU A 73 -12.14 1.59 18.66
C GLU A 73 -11.44 0.44 19.37
N ARG A 74 -10.81 0.74 20.51
CA ARG A 74 -10.18 -0.26 21.37
C ARG A 74 -11.07 -0.60 22.54
N ILE A 75 -11.55 -1.83 22.57
CA ILE A 75 -12.37 -2.36 23.65
C ILE A 75 -11.46 -3.20 24.55
N ARG A 76 -11.37 -2.79 25.81
CA ARG A 76 -10.72 -3.61 26.83
C ARG A 76 -11.76 -4.43 27.54
N TYR A 77 -11.68 -5.74 27.38
CA TYR A 77 -12.42 -6.64 28.26
C TYR A 77 -11.85 -6.53 29.67
N HIS A 78 -12.74 -6.57 30.66
CA HIS A 78 -12.50 -6.25 32.07
C HIS A 78 -11.17 -6.85 32.63
N ALA A 79 -10.77 -6.34 33.80
CA ALA A 79 -9.47 -6.59 34.43
C ALA A 79 -9.08 -8.07 34.57
N GLN A 80 -10.05 -8.97 34.67
CA GLN A 80 -9.81 -10.41 34.81
C GLN A 80 -9.22 -11.05 33.56
N ALA A 81 -9.78 -10.76 32.40
CA ALA A 81 -9.35 -11.38 31.14
C ALA A 81 -8.05 -10.75 30.58
N ARG A 82 -7.77 -9.49 30.91
CA ARG A 82 -6.62 -8.71 30.40
C ARG A 82 -6.45 -8.79 28.88
N VAL A 83 -7.57 -8.94 28.18
CA VAL A 83 -7.62 -9.01 26.73
C VAL A 83 -7.98 -7.63 26.19
N GLU A 84 -7.25 -7.18 25.18
CA GLU A 84 -7.59 -6.00 24.40
C GLU A 84 -8.08 -6.45 23.03
N THR A 85 -9.23 -5.93 22.64
CA THR A 85 -9.76 -6.11 21.28
C THR A 85 -9.90 -4.73 20.65
N ALA A 86 -9.31 -4.56 19.48
CA ALA A 86 -9.53 -3.40 18.63
C ALA A 86 -10.61 -3.74 17.59
N MET A 87 -11.47 -2.79 17.31
CA MET A 87 -12.45 -2.88 16.23
C MET A 87 -12.21 -1.75 15.24
N ILE A 88 -12.32 -2.05 13.96
CA ILE A 88 -12.42 -1.05 12.91
C ILE A 88 -13.89 -0.86 12.62
N GLN A 89 -14.44 0.30 12.96
CA GLN A 89 -15.86 0.61 12.75
C GLN A 89 -16.14 1.12 11.34
N ASN A 90 -15.16 1.80 10.76
CA ASN A 90 -15.27 2.42 9.45
C ASN A 90 -13.90 2.51 8.80
N HIS A 91 -13.77 2.06 7.56
CA HIS A 91 -12.56 2.30 6.79
C HIS A 91 -12.87 2.26 5.28
N ASN A 92 -12.14 3.07 4.53
CA ASN A 92 -12.10 2.98 3.08
C ASN A 92 -11.17 1.83 2.68
N MET A 93 -11.50 1.08 1.64
CA MET A 93 -10.66 -0.01 1.11
C MET A 93 -9.36 0.52 0.50
N HIS A 94 -9.36 1.77 0.03
CA HIS A 94 -8.24 2.45 -0.62
C HIS A 94 -7.47 3.34 0.36
N VAL A 95 -7.03 2.76 1.48
CA VAL A 95 -6.29 3.46 2.54
C VAL A 95 -4.94 2.80 2.76
N SER A 96 -3.89 3.64 2.92
CA SER A 96 -2.52 3.18 3.10
C SER A 96 -2.05 2.33 1.91
N THR A 97 -1.10 1.42 2.10
CA THR A 97 -0.69 0.50 1.03
C THR A 97 -1.83 -0.48 0.77
N HIS A 98 -2.39 -0.43 -0.43
CA HIS A 98 -3.57 -1.20 -0.82
C HIS A 98 -3.46 -1.67 -2.26
N CYS A 99 -4.37 -2.55 -2.67
CA CYS A 99 -4.55 -2.93 -4.06
C CYS A 99 -5.92 -2.52 -4.56
N ASP A 100 -5.99 -2.22 -5.86
CA ASP A 100 -7.22 -2.04 -6.60
C ASP A 100 -7.53 -3.28 -7.43
N THR A 101 -8.80 -3.47 -7.73
CA THR A 101 -9.32 -4.56 -8.53
C THR A 101 -10.17 -4.05 -9.70
N PRO A 102 -10.47 -4.88 -10.69
CA PRO A 102 -11.15 -4.42 -11.91
C PRO A 102 -12.48 -3.70 -11.66
N ILE A 103 -13.28 -4.14 -10.69
CA ILE A 103 -14.57 -3.52 -10.38
C ILE A 103 -14.45 -2.07 -9.89
N HIS A 104 -13.28 -1.68 -9.36
CA HIS A 104 -13.05 -0.33 -8.85
C HIS A 104 -13.32 0.75 -9.90
N VAL A 105 -13.00 0.47 -11.14
CA VAL A 105 -13.06 1.44 -12.26
C VAL A 105 -14.00 1.05 -13.38
N GLU A 106 -14.45 -0.21 -13.45
CA GLU A 106 -15.30 -0.71 -14.52
C GLU A 106 -16.44 -1.58 -13.99
N GLU A 107 -17.68 -1.16 -14.21
CA GLU A 107 -18.87 -1.89 -13.79
C GLU A 107 -18.96 -3.26 -14.49
N GLY A 108 -19.32 -4.29 -13.71
CA GLY A 108 -19.45 -5.66 -14.22
C GLY A 108 -18.13 -6.43 -14.33
N TYR A 109 -17.02 -5.83 -13.95
CA TYR A 109 -15.73 -6.53 -13.85
C TYR A 109 -15.59 -7.29 -12.51
N PRO A 110 -14.59 -8.21 -12.39
CA PRO A 110 -14.42 -9.03 -11.19
C PRO A 110 -14.20 -8.21 -9.92
N ASN A 111 -14.88 -8.61 -8.86
CA ASN A 111 -14.63 -8.15 -7.50
C ASN A 111 -13.33 -8.76 -6.94
N LEU A 112 -12.87 -8.23 -5.81
CA LEU A 112 -11.65 -8.67 -5.16
C LEU A 112 -11.61 -10.18 -4.86
N ASP A 113 -12.72 -10.72 -4.38
CA ASP A 113 -12.83 -12.13 -4.01
C ASP A 113 -12.91 -13.09 -5.22
N GLU A 114 -13.12 -12.55 -6.40
CA GLU A 114 -13.14 -13.27 -7.68
C GLU A 114 -11.78 -13.30 -8.39
N VAL A 115 -10.87 -12.36 -8.06
CA VAL A 115 -9.52 -12.32 -8.65
C VAL A 115 -8.64 -13.41 -8.02
N PRO A 116 -8.04 -14.32 -8.82
CA PRO A 116 -7.22 -15.41 -8.30
C PRO A 116 -6.01 -14.89 -7.52
N ILE A 117 -5.70 -15.54 -6.39
CA ILE A 117 -4.58 -15.17 -5.50
C ILE A 117 -3.22 -15.11 -6.22
N SER A 118 -3.06 -15.85 -7.30
CA SER A 118 -1.84 -15.87 -8.11
C SER A 118 -1.49 -14.54 -8.76
N HIS A 119 -2.44 -13.61 -8.87
CA HIS A 119 -2.19 -12.25 -9.37
C HIS A 119 -1.42 -11.39 -8.36
N TYR A 120 -1.51 -11.71 -7.07
CA TYR A 120 -0.97 -10.90 -5.98
C TYR A 120 0.39 -11.39 -5.47
N MET A 121 1.01 -12.38 -6.14
CA MET A 121 2.31 -12.90 -5.76
C MET A 121 3.08 -13.45 -6.97
N GLY A 122 4.39 -13.34 -6.92
CA GLY A 122 5.25 -13.89 -7.98
C GLY A 122 6.62 -13.24 -8.06
N LYS A 123 7.34 -13.59 -9.12
CA LYS A 123 8.58 -12.91 -9.46
C LYS A 123 8.32 -11.45 -9.79
N GLY A 124 9.29 -10.58 -9.53
CA GLY A 124 9.13 -9.17 -9.84
C GLY A 124 10.41 -8.36 -9.66
N VAL A 125 10.24 -7.08 -9.88
CA VAL A 125 11.31 -6.08 -9.80
C VAL A 125 10.86 -4.86 -9.03
N VAL A 126 11.77 -4.24 -8.28
CA VAL A 126 11.58 -2.93 -7.67
C VAL A 126 12.50 -1.96 -8.39
N LEU A 127 11.92 -1.09 -9.20
CA LEU A 127 12.62 -0.17 -10.09
C LEU A 127 12.84 1.18 -9.42
N ASP A 128 14.04 1.73 -9.55
CA ASP A 128 14.36 3.07 -9.08
C ASP A 128 14.20 4.06 -10.25
N ILE A 129 13.07 4.76 -10.28
CA ILE A 129 12.71 5.75 -11.31
C ILE A 129 12.33 7.06 -10.62
N PRO A 130 13.29 7.77 -10.04
CA PRO A 130 13.00 8.98 -9.27
C PRO A 130 12.37 10.07 -10.15
N LYS A 131 11.30 10.66 -9.64
CA LYS A 131 10.56 11.74 -10.29
C LYS A 131 10.29 12.87 -9.30
N GLY A 132 10.23 14.08 -9.82
CA GLY A 132 9.83 15.26 -9.05
C GLY A 132 8.32 15.53 -9.12
N LYS A 133 7.93 16.72 -8.63
CA LYS A 133 6.57 17.25 -8.72
C LYS A 133 6.00 17.07 -10.13
N TRP A 134 4.84 16.42 -10.23
CA TRP A 134 4.12 16.13 -11.48
C TRP A 134 4.95 15.41 -12.56
N GLY A 135 5.98 14.69 -12.15
CA GLY A 135 6.77 13.91 -13.09
C GLY A 135 5.99 12.70 -13.62
N VAL A 136 6.04 12.48 -14.94
CA VAL A 136 5.40 11.32 -15.56
C VAL A 136 6.40 10.17 -15.62
N VAL A 137 6.01 8.99 -15.15
CA VAL A 137 6.70 7.74 -15.43
C VAL A 137 6.16 7.20 -16.76
N GLY A 138 6.94 7.35 -17.79
CA GLY A 138 6.56 6.97 -19.15
C GLY A 138 7.01 5.56 -19.56
N ALA A 139 6.56 5.13 -20.73
CA ALA A 139 6.98 3.86 -21.32
C ALA A 139 8.51 3.76 -21.52
N GLU A 140 9.15 4.88 -21.85
CA GLU A 140 10.59 4.95 -22.05
C GLU A 140 11.38 4.75 -20.74
N ASP A 141 10.86 5.28 -19.62
CA ASP A 141 11.44 5.04 -18.29
C ASP A 141 11.39 3.54 -17.93
N LEU A 142 10.26 2.89 -18.21
CA LEU A 142 10.08 1.45 -17.94
C LEU A 142 10.95 0.58 -18.86
N GLU A 143 11.11 0.96 -20.11
CA GLU A 143 11.94 0.23 -21.08
C GLU A 143 13.42 0.27 -20.72
N LYS A 144 13.90 1.41 -20.16
CA LYS A 144 15.29 1.63 -19.79
C LYS A 144 15.63 1.21 -18.35
N ALA A 145 14.62 0.85 -17.56
CA ALA A 145 14.80 0.53 -16.16
C ALA A 145 15.63 -0.74 -15.94
N GLU A 146 16.43 -0.73 -14.89
CA GLU A 146 17.20 -1.88 -14.44
C GLU A 146 16.80 -2.30 -13.01
N PRO A 147 16.63 -3.60 -12.78
CA PRO A 147 16.72 -4.71 -13.74
C PRO A 147 15.56 -4.66 -14.76
N SER A 148 15.82 -5.11 -15.99
CA SER A 148 14.81 -5.10 -17.06
C SER A 148 13.54 -5.87 -16.67
N ILE A 149 12.40 -5.32 -17.05
CA ILE A 149 11.09 -5.95 -16.82
C ILE A 149 10.92 -7.13 -17.76
N GLU A 150 10.47 -8.26 -17.24
CA GLU A 150 10.14 -9.47 -17.98
C GLU A 150 8.63 -9.74 -17.99
N GLN A 151 8.17 -10.58 -18.92
CA GLN A 151 6.81 -11.10 -18.87
C GLN A 151 6.54 -11.79 -17.53
N ASP A 152 5.31 -11.65 -17.02
CA ASP A 152 4.84 -12.19 -15.74
C ASP A 152 5.56 -11.61 -14.50
N ASP A 153 6.35 -10.54 -14.65
CA ASP A 153 6.87 -9.81 -13.50
C ASP A 153 5.78 -9.00 -12.78
N ILE A 154 5.92 -8.89 -11.49
CA ILE A 154 5.30 -7.85 -10.69
C ILE A 154 6.25 -6.66 -10.69
N VAL A 155 5.77 -5.49 -11.12
CA VAL A 155 6.59 -4.29 -11.31
C VAL A 155 6.25 -3.26 -10.23
N ILE A 156 7.18 -3.01 -9.31
CA ILE A 156 7.05 -1.93 -8.33
C ILE A 156 7.93 -0.77 -8.77
N VAL A 157 7.33 0.38 -8.98
CA VAL A 157 8.02 1.62 -9.32
C VAL A 157 8.22 2.45 -8.05
N HIS A 158 9.46 2.78 -7.76
CA HIS A 158 9.86 3.73 -6.75
C HIS A 158 10.19 5.06 -7.41
N SER A 159 9.37 6.06 -7.13
CA SER A 159 9.58 7.43 -7.59
C SER A 159 10.32 8.31 -6.57
N GLY A 160 10.45 7.80 -5.34
CA GLY A 160 10.97 8.52 -4.18
C GLY A 160 9.91 9.35 -3.45
N TRP A 161 8.62 9.21 -3.84
CA TRP A 161 7.54 10.04 -3.31
C TRP A 161 7.01 9.55 -1.97
N HIS A 162 7.14 8.27 -1.62
CA HIS A 162 6.75 7.70 -0.33
C HIS A 162 7.31 8.48 0.88
N LYS A 163 8.42 9.19 0.71
CA LYS A 163 9.05 10.03 1.75
C LYS A 163 8.17 11.20 2.20
N PHE A 164 7.17 11.58 1.40
CA PHE A 164 6.22 12.66 1.71
C PHE A 164 4.92 12.16 2.32
N TRP A 165 4.82 10.89 2.70
CA TRP A 165 3.64 10.28 3.30
C TRP A 165 3.01 11.09 4.44
N GLY A 166 3.80 11.77 5.27
CA GLY A 166 3.32 12.61 6.36
C GLY A 166 2.80 14.00 5.96
N ASP A 167 3.02 14.43 4.70
CA ASP A 167 2.57 15.72 4.16
C ASP A 167 1.45 15.47 3.14
N SER A 168 0.22 15.40 3.63
CA SER A 168 -0.93 15.03 2.81
C SER A 168 -1.11 15.93 1.59
N MET A 169 -0.93 17.25 1.72
CA MET A 169 -1.09 18.15 0.58
C MET A 169 -0.04 17.87 -0.49
N LYS A 170 1.23 17.81 -0.10
CA LYS A 170 2.33 17.52 -1.02
C LYS A 170 2.17 16.14 -1.64
N TYR A 171 1.84 15.16 -0.80
CA TYR A 171 1.72 13.77 -1.21
C TYR A 171 0.63 13.57 -2.27
N TYR A 172 -0.53 14.18 -2.11
CA TYR A 172 -1.66 14.03 -3.03
C TYR A 172 -1.60 14.97 -4.25
N ALA A 173 -1.29 16.25 -4.02
CA ALA A 173 -1.43 17.26 -5.07
C ALA A 173 -0.27 17.27 -6.07
N TYR A 174 0.93 16.90 -5.63
CA TYR A 174 2.17 17.13 -6.38
C TYR A 174 2.93 15.86 -6.74
N ALA A 175 2.34 14.69 -6.51
CA ALA A 175 2.97 13.41 -6.82
C ALA A 175 3.32 13.28 -8.30
N PRO A 176 4.35 12.50 -8.62
CA PRO A 176 4.47 11.89 -9.93
C PRO A 176 3.44 10.76 -10.10
N GLY A 177 3.33 10.22 -11.31
CA GLY A 177 2.50 9.06 -11.57
C GLY A 177 2.74 8.46 -12.93
N LEU A 178 2.15 7.30 -13.19
CA LEU A 178 2.08 6.71 -14.51
C LEU A 178 0.93 7.38 -15.29
N TYR A 179 0.98 7.23 -16.60
CA TYR A 179 -0.11 7.64 -17.46
C TYR A 179 -0.33 6.60 -18.56
N LYS A 180 -1.27 6.86 -19.46
CA LYS A 180 -1.78 5.92 -20.46
C LYS A 180 -0.68 5.12 -21.18
N GLU A 181 0.38 5.79 -21.63
CA GLU A 181 1.45 5.18 -22.42
C GLU A 181 2.25 4.15 -21.62
N ALA A 182 2.47 4.41 -20.32
CA ALA A 182 3.10 3.45 -19.43
C ALA A 182 2.20 2.23 -19.19
N ALA A 183 0.89 2.46 -19.00
CA ALA A 183 -0.07 1.37 -18.83
C ALA A 183 -0.16 0.49 -20.08
N ASP A 184 -0.27 1.08 -21.27
CA ASP A 184 -0.26 0.35 -22.54
C ASP A 184 1.01 -0.49 -22.71
N TRP A 185 2.17 0.06 -22.30
CA TRP A 185 3.45 -0.64 -22.34
C TRP A 185 3.48 -1.84 -21.39
N LEU A 186 3.01 -1.67 -20.15
CA LEU A 186 2.93 -2.75 -19.15
C LEU A 186 2.00 -3.88 -19.61
N VAL A 187 0.85 -3.54 -20.18
CA VAL A 187 -0.07 -4.53 -20.77
C VAL A 187 0.60 -5.28 -21.94
N LYS A 188 1.24 -4.57 -22.85
CA LYS A 188 1.98 -5.17 -23.97
C LYS A 188 3.12 -6.07 -23.49
N LYS A 189 3.79 -5.69 -22.42
CA LYS A 189 4.86 -6.47 -21.78
C LYS A 189 4.31 -7.71 -21.04
N LYS A 190 2.99 -7.77 -20.82
CA LYS A 190 2.29 -8.83 -20.08
C LYS A 190 2.80 -8.99 -18.65
N VAL A 191 2.92 -7.88 -17.93
CA VAL A 191 3.24 -7.93 -16.51
C VAL A 191 2.08 -8.53 -15.72
N LYS A 192 2.37 -9.11 -14.56
CA LYS A 192 1.35 -9.73 -13.70
C LYS A 192 0.59 -8.71 -12.87
N ALA A 193 1.30 -7.74 -12.32
CA ALA A 193 0.77 -6.66 -11.49
C ALA A 193 1.75 -5.48 -11.51
N ALA A 194 1.29 -4.30 -11.08
CA ALA A 194 2.12 -3.11 -10.99
C ALA A 194 1.89 -2.39 -9.65
N GLY A 195 2.82 -1.53 -9.23
CA GLY A 195 2.65 -0.70 -8.05
C GLY A 195 3.52 0.55 -8.09
N LEU A 196 3.12 1.56 -7.32
CA LEU A 196 3.80 2.85 -7.24
C LEU A 196 3.83 3.35 -5.79
N ASP A 197 4.88 4.08 -5.44
CA ASP A 197 5.07 4.70 -4.13
C ASP A 197 4.37 6.06 -3.98
N CYS A 198 3.25 6.26 -4.70
CA CYS A 198 2.40 7.44 -4.64
C CYS A 198 0.98 7.08 -4.22
N GLN A 199 0.15 8.11 -3.99
CA GLN A 199 -1.24 7.99 -3.54
C GLN A 199 -2.15 7.26 -4.54
N ALA A 200 -1.78 7.26 -5.81
CA ALA A 200 -2.39 6.54 -6.91
C ALA A 200 -1.30 6.06 -7.86
N ILE A 201 -1.55 5.00 -8.61
CA ILE A 201 -0.66 4.61 -9.71
C ILE A 201 -0.78 5.59 -10.88
N ASP A 202 -1.94 6.21 -11.02
CA ASP A 202 -2.18 7.29 -11.99
C ASP A 202 -1.52 8.61 -11.58
N HIS A 203 -1.17 9.38 -12.60
CA HIS A 203 -0.70 10.74 -12.40
C HIS A 203 -1.82 11.61 -11.77
N PRO A 204 -1.56 12.39 -10.70
CA PRO A 204 -2.60 13.11 -9.96
C PRO A 204 -3.44 14.05 -10.83
N LEU A 205 -2.83 14.68 -11.84
CA LEU A 205 -3.55 15.55 -12.76
C LEU A 205 -4.47 14.79 -13.74
N GLY A 206 -4.30 13.48 -13.86
CA GLY A 206 -5.21 12.57 -14.57
C GLY A 206 -6.27 11.94 -13.68
N THR A 207 -6.32 12.26 -12.39
CA THR A 207 -7.31 11.77 -11.46
C THR A 207 -8.33 12.85 -11.08
N ARG A 208 -9.32 12.52 -10.27
CA ARG A 208 -10.30 13.48 -9.75
C ARG A 208 -9.68 14.62 -8.93
N ILE A 209 -8.42 14.56 -8.60
CA ILE A 209 -7.71 15.70 -8.00
C ILE A 209 -7.81 16.93 -8.89
N ALA A 210 -7.57 16.77 -10.20
CA ALA A 210 -7.65 17.86 -11.18
C ALA A 210 -8.73 17.67 -12.26
N GLN A 211 -9.19 16.43 -12.51
CA GLN A 211 -10.22 16.16 -13.52
C GLN A 211 -11.63 16.50 -13.04
N PRO A 212 -12.57 16.89 -13.94
CA PRO A 212 -13.91 17.37 -13.59
C PRO A 212 -14.80 16.32 -12.89
N PRO A 213 -15.52 16.70 -11.84
CA PRO A 213 -15.37 17.89 -11.05
C PRO A 213 -14.14 17.80 -10.12
N PRO A 214 -13.16 18.73 -10.27
CA PRO A 214 -11.87 18.63 -9.56
C PRO A 214 -12.02 18.82 -8.06
N LEU A 215 -11.30 18.00 -7.30
CA LEU A 215 -11.20 18.15 -5.84
C LEU A 215 -10.27 19.31 -5.46
N MET A 216 -9.28 19.61 -6.29
CA MET A 216 -8.30 20.67 -6.08
C MET A 216 -8.20 21.59 -7.31
N PRO A 217 -9.23 22.44 -7.56
CA PRO A 217 -9.33 23.21 -8.80
C PRO A 217 -8.18 24.21 -9.04
N TRP A 218 -7.52 24.66 -7.98
CA TRP A 218 -6.38 25.58 -8.08
C TRP A 218 -5.16 24.96 -8.75
N LEU A 219 -5.03 23.63 -8.76
CA LEU A 219 -3.89 22.94 -9.36
C LEU A 219 -3.80 23.14 -10.87
N MET A 220 -4.93 23.36 -11.55
CA MET A 220 -4.94 23.60 -12.99
C MET A 220 -4.26 24.94 -13.32
N GLU A 221 -4.54 25.99 -12.53
CA GLU A 221 -3.90 27.28 -12.72
C GLU A 221 -2.42 27.22 -12.33
N GLU A 222 -2.10 26.56 -11.21
CA GLU A 222 -0.73 26.37 -10.75
C GLU A 222 0.10 25.61 -11.80
N TYR A 223 -0.43 24.52 -12.35
CA TYR A 223 0.20 23.75 -13.42
C TYR A 223 0.48 24.61 -14.64
N LYS A 224 -0.53 25.38 -15.07
CA LYS A 224 -0.39 26.27 -16.22
C LYS A 224 0.65 27.35 -16.00
N LEU A 225 0.70 27.93 -14.79
CA LEU A 225 1.68 28.96 -14.45
C LEU A 225 3.11 28.42 -14.42
N GLU A 226 3.31 27.20 -13.93
CA GLU A 226 4.64 26.59 -13.82
C GLU A 226 5.15 26.00 -15.13
N THR A 227 4.27 25.37 -15.91
CA THR A 227 4.66 24.60 -17.10
C THR A 227 4.37 25.34 -18.42
N GLY A 228 3.45 26.30 -18.40
CA GLY A 228 2.89 26.90 -19.62
C GLY A 228 1.84 26.05 -20.34
N HIS A 229 1.52 24.88 -19.81
CA HIS A 229 0.64 23.90 -20.44
C HIS A 229 -0.74 23.88 -19.77
N ASP A 230 -1.71 23.26 -20.43
CA ASP A 230 -3.05 23.03 -19.92
C ASP A 230 -3.20 21.58 -19.44
N VAL A 231 -3.73 21.39 -18.21
CA VAL A 231 -3.90 20.07 -17.62
C VAL A 231 -4.73 19.14 -18.51
N TYR A 232 -5.81 19.64 -19.10
CA TYR A 232 -6.70 18.81 -19.92
C TYR A 232 -6.13 18.47 -21.31
N GLN A 233 -5.12 19.21 -21.75
CA GLN A 233 -4.38 18.87 -22.96
C GLN A 233 -3.32 17.79 -22.70
N ASP A 234 -2.60 17.92 -21.57
CA ASP A 234 -1.55 16.98 -21.23
C ASP A 234 -2.10 15.69 -20.59
N PHE A 235 -3.21 15.80 -19.84
CA PHE A 235 -3.86 14.67 -19.14
C PHE A 235 -5.35 14.56 -19.55
N PRO A 236 -5.67 14.24 -20.81
CA PRO A 236 -7.07 14.23 -21.30
C PRO A 236 -7.92 13.06 -20.79
N TYR A 237 -7.32 12.05 -20.19
CA TYR A 237 -8.02 10.84 -19.72
C TYR A 237 -8.04 10.79 -18.19
N TRP A 238 -9.16 10.31 -17.66
CA TRP A 238 -9.36 10.13 -16.22
C TRP A 238 -8.94 8.72 -15.77
N GLU A 239 -7.98 8.65 -14.87
CA GLU A 239 -7.42 7.41 -14.28
C GLU A 239 -7.12 6.32 -15.34
N PRO A 240 -6.39 6.69 -16.43
CA PRO A 240 -6.19 5.76 -17.52
C PRO A 240 -5.31 4.58 -17.15
N THR A 241 -4.38 4.75 -16.20
CA THR A 241 -3.46 3.69 -15.79
C THR A 241 -4.21 2.59 -15.06
N THR A 242 -4.98 2.95 -14.02
CA THR A 242 -5.78 2.00 -13.25
C THR A 242 -6.79 1.30 -14.15
N ARG A 243 -7.51 2.05 -15.02
CA ARG A 243 -8.50 1.47 -15.96
C ARG A 243 -7.86 0.48 -16.92
N ILE A 244 -6.77 0.84 -17.57
CA ILE A 244 -6.09 -0.02 -18.55
C ILE A 244 -5.54 -1.26 -17.85
N LEU A 245 -4.83 -1.12 -16.74
CA LEU A 245 -4.21 -2.26 -16.05
C LEU A 245 -5.27 -3.23 -15.52
N THR A 246 -6.21 -2.75 -14.73
CA THR A 246 -7.17 -3.62 -14.05
C THR A 246 -8.14 -4.27 -15.03
N SER A 247 -8.58 -3.57 -16.10
CA SER A 247 -9.42 -4.15 -17.17
C SER A 247 -8.70 -5.26 -17.96
N HIS A 248 -7.37 -5.29 -17.95
CA HIS A 248 -6.58 -6.39 -18.51
C HIS A 248 -6.18 -7.45 -17.47
N GLY A 249 -6.80 -7.43 -16.28
CA GLY A 249 -6.53 -8.39 -15.21
C GLY A 249 -5.19 -8.17 -14.51
N ILE A 250 -4.62 -6.97 -14.58
CA ILE A 250 -3.36 -6.58 -13.93
C ILE A 250 -3.72 -5.71 -12.72
N PRO A 251 -3.82 -6.27 -11.50
CA PRO A 251 -4.08 -5.46 -10.32
C PRO A 251 -2.91 -4.51 -10.05
N ASN A 252 -3.20 -3.41 -9.38
CA ASN A 252 -2.17 -2.45 -8.97
C ASN A 252 -2.13 -2.26 -7.46
N TRP A 253 -0.96 -1.88 -6.96
CA TRP A 253 -0.75 -1.42 -5.59
C TRP A 253 -0.40 0.06 -5.57
N GLU A 254 -1.02 0.75 -4.65
CA GLU A 254 -0.82 2.17 -4.41
C GLU A 254 -0.26 2.40 -3.01
N ASN A 255 0.30 3.58 -2.78
CA ASN A 255 0.93 3.92 -1.52
C ASN A 255 1.99 2.90 -1.07
N VAL A 256 2.79 2.41 -2.01
CA VAL A 256 3.92 1.55 -1.65
C VAL A 256 4.94 2.37 -0.86
N GLY A 257 5.48 1.82 0.22
CA GLY A 257 6.38 2.58 1.08
C GLY A 257 7.18 1.71 2.04
N GLY A 258 7.11 2.00 3.34
CA GLY A 258 7.89 1.27 4.34
C GLY A 258 9.38 1.28 4.04
N ASP A 259 9.98 0.09 3.96
CA ASP A 259 11.41 -0.12 3.70
C ASP A 259 11.75 -0.27 2.19
N ILE A 260 10.93 0.26 1.27
CA ILE A 260 11.09 0.10 -0.18
C ILE A 260 12.52 0.44 -0.67
N ASP A 261 13.17 1.43 -0.08
CA ASP A 261 14.55 1.83 -0.40
C ASP A 261 15.56 0.65 -0.31
N LYS A 262 15.28 -0.37 0.52
CA LYS A 262 16.13 -1.56 0.66
C LYS A 262 15.99 -2.56 -0.49
N ALA A 263 14.93 -2.41 -1.31
CA ALA A 263 14.60 -3.31 -2.42
C ALA A 263 14.96 -2.73 -3.80
N LEU A 264 15.42 -1.49 -3.88
CA LEU A 264 15.68 -0.79 -5.15
C LEU A 264 16.69 -1.53 -6.03
N GLY A 265 16.40 -1.59 -7.33
CA GLY A 265 17.25 -2.22 -8.33
C GLY A 265 17.38 -3.73 -8.19
N LYS A 266 16.41 -4.40 -7.55
CA LYS A 266 16.50 -5.83 -7.28
C LYS A 266 15.36 -6.63 -7.94
N ARG A 267 15.73 -7.81 -8.45
CA ARG A 267 14.78 -8.88 -8.71
C ARG A 267 14.51 -9.63 -7.42
N CYS A 268 13.24 -9.93 -7.17
CA CYS A 268 12.79 -10.54 -5.93
C CYS A 268 11.47 -11.31 -6.16
N THR A 269 11.02 -12.00 -5.13
CA THR A 269 9.62 -12.45 -5.07
C THR A 269 8.81 -11.36 -4.37
N ILE A 270 7.72 -10.92 -4.98
CA ILE A 270 6.81 -9.91 -4.42
C ILE A 270 5.53 -10.60 -3.98
N ILE A 271 5.06 -10.27 -2.79
CA ILE A 271 3.81 -10.77 -2.20
C ILE A 271 3.04 -9.58 -1.61
N GLY A 272 1.80 -9.38 -2.09
CA GLY A 272 0.91 -8.33 -1.60
C GLY A 272 -0.54 -8.81 -1.65
N VAL A 273 -0.83 -9.92 -0.95
CA VAL A 273 -2.15 -10.57 -0.97
C VAL A 273 -3.15 -9.79 -0.14
N PRO A 274 -4.29 -9.37 -0.74
CA PRO A 274 -5.36 -8.70 -0.02
C PRO A 274 -6.15 -9.65 0.89
N VAL A 275 -6.87 -9.08 1.83
CA VAL A 275 -7.95 -9.79 2.53
C VAL A 275 -9.07 -10.08 1.54
N LYS A 276 -9.61 -11.30 1.54
CA LYS A 276 -10.67 -11.71 0.62
C LYS A 276 -12.02 -11.10 1.03
N TRP A 277 -12.21 -9.81 0.74
CA TRP A 277 -13.47 -9.11 0.94
C TRP A 277 -14.46 -9.50 -0.15
N ILE A 278 -15.61 -10.04 0.25
CA ILE A 278 -16.69 -10.39 -0.68
C ILE A 278 -17.29 -9.10 -1.27
N GLY A 279 -17.27 -8.98 -2.59
CA GLY A 279 -17.75 -7.80 -3.31
C GLY A 279 -16.86 -6.56 -3.14
N GLY A 280 -15.60 -6.72 -2.67
CA GLY A 280 -14.67 -5.61 -2.49
C GLY A 280 -14.12 -5.10 -3.82
N ASP A 281 -13.86 -3.79 -3.88
CA ASP A 281 -13.25 -3.08 -5.00
C ASP A 281 -11.74 -2.85 -4.80
N GLY A 282 -11.26 -3.04 -3.59
CA GLY A 282 -9.86 -2.92 -3.17
C GLY A 282 -9.64 -3.49 -1.79
N SER A 283 -8.42 -3.44 -1.30
CA SER A 283 -8.08 -3.88 0.07
C SER A 283 -6.71 -3.37 0.51
N PRO A 284 -6.57 -2.92 1.76
CA PRO A 284 -5.25 -2.80 2.37
C PRO A 284 -4.51 -4.14 2.30
N VAL A 285 -3.19 -4.06 2.08
CA VAL A 285 -2.31 -5.22 1.99
C VAL A 285 -1.07 -5.03 2.85
N ARG A 286 -0.41 -6.15 3.21
CA ARG A 286 0.98 -6.13 3.63
C ARG A 286 1.84 -6.52 2.43
N LEU A 287 2.42 -5.53 1.76
CA LEU A 287 3.25 -5.73 0.57
C LEU A 287 4.70 -5.98 0.97
N MET A 288 5.30 -7.03 0.44
CA MET A 288 6.68 -7.39 0.77
C MET A 288 7.48 -7.85 -0.44
N ALA A 289 8.77 -7.52 -0.43
CA ALA A 289 9.77 -8.11 -1.31
C ALA A 289 10.60 -9.14 -0.56
N ILE A 290 10.81 -10.30 -1.17
CA ILE A 290 11.55 -11.42 -0.60
C ILE A 290 12.77 -11.67 -1.48
N ILE A 291 13.97 -11.57 -0.89
CA ILE A 291 15.25 -11.69 -1.55
C ILE A 291 16.02 -12.85 -0.94
N GLU A 292 16.53 -13.77 -1.77
CA GLU A 292 17.38 -14.86 -1.31
C GLU A 292 18.70 -14.29 -0.77
N LYS A 293 19.08 -14.69 0.45
CA LYS A 293 20.40 -14.37 1.00
C LYS A 293 21.44 -15.25 0.31
N LYS A 294 22.44 -14.61 -0.25
CA LYS A 294 23.60 -15.30 -0.85
C LYS A 294 24.55 -15.79 0.22
#